data_8ee940a6d5f6acc92e7eaa0840f67a85
#
_entry.id   8ee940a6d5f6acc92e7eaa0840f67a85
#
_cell.length_a   1.000
_cell.length_b   1.000
_cell.length_c   1.000
_cell.angle_alpha   90.00
_cell.angle_beta   90.00
_cell.angle_gamma   90.00
#
_symmetry.space_group_name_H-M   'P 1'
#
loop_
_entity.id
_entity.type
_entity.pdbx_description
1 polymer ?
#
loop_
_entity_poly.entity_id
_entity_poly.type
_entity_poly.pdbx_seq_one_letter_code
_entity_poly.pdbx_strand_id
1 'polypeptide(L)'
;MSTNRVAVACPSCSPGDETVHEVLHESGHATVRCTECDHVHKTDLPRDPTVERRVIASQEGDSIEATAEFDPDAGLSTGDEFLVEAEEAILSAAVTSLELVTGERAEAAPVADVKTVWTRVVGNVAVDLTLHPKDGRHDSTYSTEVRVPGDELFTVGQVQEYGDAEFTVEGIVLRDDIERYGQRKLDYAGDQAPAKEIERVYGRDESKVSNAWSGW
;
A
#
# COMPACT_ATOMS: atom_id res chain seq x y z
N MET A 1 -25.28 10.85 -1.85
CA MET A 1 -24.71 10.47 -3.15
C MET A 1 -24.17 11.74 -3.78
N SER A 2 -22.85 11.91 -3.86
CA SER A 2 -22.27 13.09 -4.52
C SER A 2 -22.45 12.90 -6.02
N THR A 3 -23.24 13.74 -6.64
CA THR A 3 -23.43 13.76 -8.10
C THR A 3 -22.17 14.44 -8.68
N ASN A 4 -21.36 13.67 -9.40
CA ASN A 4 -20.19 14.23 -10.09
C ASN A 4 -20.65 15.12 -11.23
N ARG A 5 -20.22 16.41 -11.26
CA ARG A 5 -20.59 17.40 -12.25
C ARG A 5 -19.37 17.92 -12.97
N VAL A 6 -19.51 18.12 -14.28
CA VAL A 6 -18.42 18.60 -15.15
C VAL A 6 -18.94 19.69 -16.06
N ALA A 7 -18.07 20.66 -16.39
CA ALA A 7 -18.35 21.68 -17.38
C ALA A 7 -17.82 21.21 -18.74
N VAL A 8 -18.70 21.01 -19.70
CA VAL A 8 -18.39 20.63 -21.10
C VAL A 8 -19.38 21.26 -22.06
N ALA A 9 -19.03 21.40 -23.33
CA ALA A 9 -19.93 21.95 -24.35
C ALA A 9 -21.11 21.00 -24.59
N CYS A 10 -22.34 21.54 -24.57
CA CYS A 10 -23.52 20.78 -24.91
C CYS A 10 -23.82 20.88 -26.41
N PRO A 11 -23.79 19.76 -27.15
CA PRO A 11 -24.04 19.81 -28.60
C PRO A 11 -25.43 20.25 -28.97
N SER A 12 -26.36 20.25 -28.02
CA SER A 12 -27.80 20.59 -28.24
C SER A 12 -28.10 22.07 -27.93
N CYS A 13 -27.70 22.58 -26.76
CA CYS A 13 -28.09 23.93 -26.32
C CYS A 13 -26.95 24.94 -26.28
N SER A 14 -25.68 24.47 -26.19
CA SER A 14 -24.50 25.35 -26.06
C SER A 14 -23.27 24.71 -26.71
N PRO A 15 -23.21 24.60 -28.04
CA PRO A 15 -22.10 23.90 -28.71
C PRO A 15 -20.76 24.65 -28.68
N GLY A 16 -20.77 25.94 -28.33
CA GLY A 16 -19.57 26.79 -28.27
C GLY A 16 -19.13 27.17 -26.86
N ASP A 17 -19.96 26.94 -25.86
CA ASP A 17 -19.69 27.33 -24.48
C ASP A 17 -19.89 26.13 -23.54
N GLU A 18 -19.11 26.06 -22.48
CA GLU A 18 -19.23 25.03 -21.47
C GLU A 18 -20.49 25.25 -20.60
N THR A 19 -21.25 24.20 -20.42
CA THR A 19 -22.41 24.13 -19.51
C THR A 19 -22.22 23.00 -18.52
N VAL A 20 -22.88 23.10 -17.37
CA VAL A 20 -22.78 22.07 -16.33
C VAL A 20 -23.50 20.79 -16.76
N HIS A 21 -22.84 19.67 -16.64
CA HIS A 21 -23.39 18.34 -16.91
C HIS A 21 -23.25 17.44 -15.70
N GLU A 22 -24.23 16.56 -15.50
CA GLU A 22 -24.19 15.48 -14.56
C GLU A 22 -23.53 14.26 -15.22
N VAL A 23 -22.49 13.70 -14.60
CA VAL A 23 -21.84 12.48 -15.09
C VAL A 23 -22.69 11.27 -14.70
N LEU A 24 -23.21 10.56 -15.70
CA LEU A 24 -24.03 9.38 -15.51
C LEU A 24 -23.19 8.09 -15.51
N HIS A 25 -22.11 8.08 -16.29
CA HIS A 25 -21.23 6.93 -16.43
C HIS A 25 -19.83 7.36 -16.85
N GLU A 26 -18.81 6.88 -16.14
CA GLU A 26 -17.40 7.10 -16.44
C GLU A 26 -16.80 5.80 -16.99
N SER A 27 -16.65 5.67 -18.30
CA SER A 27 -15.88 4.60 -18.92
C SER A 27 -15.44 5.02 -20.32
N GLY A 28 -14.15 5.22 -20.51
CA GLY A 28 -13.60 5.68 -21.80
C GLY A 28 -14.12 7.06 -22.16
N HIS A 29 -15.19 7.13 -22.98
CA HIS A 29 -15.97 8.34 -23.19
C HIS A 29 -17.09 8.41 -22.14
N ALA A 30 -17.06 9.44 -21.31
CA ALA A 30 -18.10 9.61 -20.28
C ALA A 30 -19.47 9.88 -20.92
N THR A 31 -20.52 9.35 -20.30
CA THR A 31 -21.89 9.68 -20.63
C THR A 31 -22.37 10.75 -19.66
N VAL A 32 -22.74 11.90 -20.19
CA VAL A 32 -23.15 13.07 -19.39
C VAL A 32 -24.54 13.54 -19.76
N ARG A 33 -25.25 14.16 -18.81
CA ARG A 33 -26.53 14.81 -18.99
C ARG A 33 -26.40 16.30 -18.75
N CYS A 34 -26.78 17.12 -19.73
CA CYS A 34 -26.82 18.56 -19.56
C CYS A 34 -27.85 18.97 -18.51
N THR A 35 -27.47 19.84 -17.57
CA THR A 35 -28.42 20.32 -16.54
C THR A 35 -29.36 21.40 -17.04
N GLU A 36 -29.14 21.97 -18.24
CA GLU A 36 -29.98 23.02 -18.82
C GLU A 36 -31.06 22.46 -19.78
N CYS A 37 -30.69 21.44 -20.57
CA CYS A 37 -31.62 20.93 -21.61
C CYS A 37 -31.86 19.41 -21.52
N ASP A 38 -31.38 18.75 -20.51
CA ASP A 38 -31.47 17.29 -20.26
C ASP A 38 -30.91 16.41 -21.39
N HIS A 39 -30.22 17.00 -22.39
CA HIS A 39 -29.57 16.24 -23.45
C HIS A 39 -28.49 15.31 -22.91
N VAL A 40 -28.59 14.01 -23.25
CA VAL A 40 -27.57 13.02 -22.87
C VAL A 40 -26.68 12.75 -24.07
N HIS A 41 -25.36 12.87 -23.86
CA HIS A 41 -24.39 12.61 -24.91
C HIS A 41 -23.11 12.03 -24.30
N LYS A 42 -22.24 11.54 -25.18
CA LYS A 42 -20.88 11.10 -24.81
C LYS A 42 -19.89 12.20 -25.09
N THR A 43 -18.96 12.38 -24.17
CA THR A 43 -17.90 13.36 -24.28
C THR A 43 -16.65 12.86 -23.59
N ASP A 44 -15.48 13.36 -24.00
CA ASP A 44 -14.26 13.20 -23.26
C ASP A 44 -14.26 14.18 -22.09
N LEU A 45 -14.06 13.67 -20.88
CA LEU A 45 -13.90 14.54 -19.72
C LEU A 45 -12.51 15.18 -19.79
N PRO A 46 -12.39 16.46 -19.41
CA PRO A 46 -11.08 17.05 -19.15
C PRO A 46 -10.36 16.18 -18.12
N ARG A 47 -9.18 15.73 -18.45
CA ARG A 47 -8.27 15.07 -17.50
C ARG A 47 -7.43 16.14 -16.86
N ASP A 48 -7.29 16.06 -15.55
CA ASP A 48 -6.30 16.89 -14.87
C ASP A 48 -4.91 16.56 -15.44
N PRO A 49 -4.06 17.57 -15.65
CA PRO A 49 -2.72 17.35 -16.15
C PRO A 49 -1.97 16.43 -15.20
N THR A 50 -1.32 15.39 -15.74
CA THR A 50 -0.47 14.49 -14.98
C THR A 50 0.97 14.60 -15.45
N VAL A 51 1.91 14.30 -14.56
CA VAL A 51 3.33 14.19 -14.89
C VAL A 51 3.83 12.79 -14.50
N GLU A 52 4.55 12.18 -15.41
CA GLU A 52 5.19 10.90 -15.13
C GLU A 52 6.45 11.11 -14.28
N ARG A 53 6.64 10.25 -13.28
CA ARG A 53 7.86 10.13 -12.49
C ARG A 53 8.36 8.72 -12.48
N ARG A 54 9.69 8.58 -12.50
CA ARG A 54 10.36 7.30 -12.33
C ARG A 54 10.14 6.80 -10.91
N VAL A 55 9.74 5.54 -10.76
CA VAL A 55 9.53 4.86 -9.49
C VAL A 55 10.45 3.66 -9.41
N ILE A 56 11.13 3.49 -8.28
CA ILE A 56 11.87 2.28 -7.95
C ILE A 56 11.14 1.60 -6.80
N ALA A 57 10.50 0.49 -7.07
CA ALA A 57 9.78 -0.31 -6.08
C ALA A 57 10.65 -1.47 -5.63
N SER A 58 11.03 -1.49 -4.35
CA SER A 58 11.87 -2.53 -3.76
C SER A 58 11.04 -3.53 -2.97
N GLN A 59 11.35 -4.82 -3.12
CA GLN A 59 10.76 -5.91 -2.37
C GLN A 59 11.82 -7.01 -2.15
N GLU A 60 12.09 -7.35 -0.88
CA GLU A 60 12.94 -8.49 -0.49
C GLU A 60 14.34 -8.52 -1.12
N GLY A 61 14.92 -7.34 -1.36
CA GLY A 61 16.24 -7.20 -1.96
C GLY A 61 16.23 -7.01 -3.48
N ASP A 62 15.13 -7.28 -4.14
CA ASP A 62 14.94 -6.98 -5.56
C ASP A 62 14.32 -5.59 -5.74
N SER A 63 14.53 -5.00 -6.92
CA SER A 63 13.98 -3.69 -7.26
C SER A 63 13.42 -3.72 -8.68
N ILE A 64 12.21 -3.19 -8.82
CA ILE A 64 11.51 -3.06 -10.09
C ILE A 64 11.51 -1.57 -10.45
N GLU A 65 11.88 -1.26 -11.69
CA GLU A 65 11.75 0.08 -12.24
C GLU A 65 10.39 0.19 -12.96
N ALA A 66 9.66 1.27 -12.65
CA ALA A 66 8.39 1.59 -13.26
C ALA A 66 8.23 3.11 -13.40
N THR A 67 7.12 3.55 -13.97
CA THR A 67 6.67 4.93 -13.97
C THR A 67 5.31 5.04 -13.31
N ALA A 68 5.03 6.19 -12.69
CA ALA A 68 3.71 6.51 -12.18
C ALA A 68 3.33 7.94 -12.55
N GLU A 69 2.04 8.15 -12.77
CA GLU A 69 1.48 9.47 -13.04
C GLU A 69 1.06 10.14 -11.73
N PHE A 70 1.41 11.41 -11.59
CA PHE A 70 1.08 12.23 -10.44
C PHE A 70 0.48 13.56 -10.90
N ASP A 71 -0.36 14.16 -10.06
CA ASP A 71 -0.77 15.55 -10.20
C ASP A 71 0.49 16.45 -10.06
N PRO A 72 0.79 17.33 -11.05
CA PRO A 72 1.97 18.19 -11.00
C PRO A 72 2.00 19.12 -9.78
N ASP A 73 0.83 19.49 -9.24
CA ASP A 73 0.68 20.40 -8.11
C ASP A 73 0.66 19.64 -6.75
N ALA A 74 0.67 18.30 -6.78
CA ALA A 74 0.71 17.49 -5.55
C ALA A 74 2.07 17.54 -4.86
N GLY A 75 2.06 17.29 -3.55
CA GLY A 75 3.24 16.96 -2.77
C GLY A 75 3.33 15.45 -2.55
N LEU A 76 4.56 14.94 -2.49
CA LEU A 76 4.87 13.58 -2.07
C LEU A 76 5.68 13.62 -0.79
N SER A 77 5.41 12.64 0.11
CA SER A 77 6.11 12.49 1.38
C SER A 77 6.42 11.03 1.65
N THR A 78 7.47 10.78 2.43
CA THR A 78 7.76 9.44 2.96
C THR A 78 6.54 8.87 3.69
N GLY A 79 6.19 7.63 3.38
CA GLY A 79 5.01 6.95 3.90
C GLY A 79 3.75 7.08 3.02
N ASP A 80 3.72 7.98 2.02
CA ASP A 80 2.62 8.04 1.07
C ASP A 80 2.54 6.73 0.28
N GLU A 81 1.33 6.20 0.12
CA GLU A 81 1.07 4.95 -0.59
C GLU A 81 0.33 5.21 -1.89
N PHE A 82 0.74 4.53 -2.95
CA PHE A 82 0.09 4.59 -4.25
C PHE A 82 0.27 3.29 -5.04
N LEU A 83 -0.49 3.14 -6.11
CA LEU A 83 -0.38 2.01 -7.02
C LEU A 83 0.70 2.28 -8.06
N VAL A 84 1.56 1.30 -8.28
CA VAL A 84 2.61 1.31 -9.30
C VAL A 84 2.27 0.23 -10.32
N GLU A 85 2.14 0.62 -11.58
CA GLU A 85 1.97 -0.32 -12.67
C GLU A 85 3.34 -0.74 -13.19
N ALA A 86 3.71 -1.98 -12.92
CA ALA A 86 4.90 -2.62 -13.46
C ALA A 86 4.50 -3.55 -14.63
N GLU A 87 5.49 -4.01 -15.43
CA GLU A 87 5.24 -4.84 -16.61
C GLU A 87 4.44 -6.12 -16.30
N GLU A 88 4.63 -6.72 -15.12
CA GLU A 88 4.03 -8.00 -14.74
C GLU A 88 2.93 -7.89 -13.67
N ALA A 89 2.80 -6.74 -12.98
CA ALA A 89 1.87 -6.60 -11.86
C ALA A 89 1.56 -5.14 -11.50
N ILE A 90 0.40 -4.94 -10.85
CA ILE A 90 0.09 -3.70 -10.14
C ILE A 90 0.48 -3.89 -8.68
N LEU A 91 1.34 -3.01 -8.18
CA LEU A 91 1.91 -3.09 -6.84
C LEU A 91 1.42 -1.90 -6.00
N SER A 92 1.03 -2.15 -4.77
CA SER A 92 0.88 -1.08 -3.78
C SER A 92 2.26 -0.80 -3.16
N ALA A 93 2.72 0.43 -3.26
CA ALA A 93 4.05 0.85 -2.83
C ALA A 93 3.99 2.09 -1.94
N ALA A 94 4.83 2.13 -0.90
CA ALA A 94 4.99 3.26 -0.01
C ALA A 94 6.30 3.99 -0.30
N VAL A 95 6.25 5.32 -0.32
CA VAL A 95 7.43 6.17 -0.50
C VAL A 95 8.40 5.99 0.66
N THR A 96 9.67 5.73 0.35
CA THR A 96 10.75 5.63 1.33
C THR A 96 11.72 6.82 1.24
N SER A 97 11.85 7.43 0.06
CA SER A 97 12.69 8.60 -0.17
C SER A 97 12.39 9.19 -1.54
N LEU A 98 12.63 10.48 -1.71
CA LEU A 98 12.51 11.21 -2.95
C LEU A 98 13.89 11.66 -3.43
N GLU A 99 14.25 11.38 -4.69
CA GLU A 99 15.41 11.99 -5.35
C GLU A 99 14.93 13.21 -6.12
N LEU A 100 15.47 14.36 -5.78
CA LEU A 100 15.13 15.62 -6.44
C LEU A 100 15.88 15.76 -7.79
N VAL A 101 15.40 16.66 -8.63
CA VAL A 101 16.08 17.02 -9.90
C VAL A 101 17.48 17.59 -9.67
N THR A 102 17.77 18.12 -8.46
CA THR A 102 19.10 18.56 -8.02
C THR A 102 20.05 17.40 -7.72
N GLY A 103 19.54 16.17 -7.57
CA GLY A 103 20.29 14.98 -7.11
C GLY A 103 20.30 14.78 -5.59
N GLU A 104 19.70 15.69 -4.84
CA GLU A 104 19.57 15.56 -3.38
C GLU A 104 18.44 14.59 -3.00
N ARG A 105 18.49 14.03 -1.77
CA ARG A 105 17.42 13.24 -1.19
C ARG A 105 16.56 14.07 -0.26
N ALA A 106 15.24 13.84 -0.30
CA ALA A 106 14.28 14.50 0.57
C ALA A 106 13.24 13.48 1.10
N GLU A 107 12.65 13.81 2.24
CA GLU A 107 11.51 13.07 2.82
C GLU A 107 10.17 13.58 2.29
N ALA A 108 10.13 14.84 1.85
CA ALA A 108 8.94 15.45 1.24
C ALA A 108 9.35 16.47 0.18
N ALA A 109 8.61 16.53 -0.92
CA ALA A 109 8.82 17.53 -1.98
C ALA A 109 7.58 17.67 -2.86
N PRO A 110 7.40 18.85 -3.55
CA PRO A 110 6.47 18.95 -4.65
C PRO A 110 6.84 17.95 -5.77
N VAL A 111 5.86 17.35 -6.40
CA VAL A 111 6.05 16.41 -7.51
C VAL A 111 6.89 17.02 -8.63
N ALA A 112 6.73 18.33 -8.88
CA ALA A 112 7.49 19.05 -9.90
C ALA A 112 9.02 18.97 -9.70
N ASP A 113 9.48 18.91 -8.45
CA ASP A 113 10.90 18.86 -8.07
C ASP A 113 11.46 17.44 -7.96
N VAL A 114 10.59 16.42 -8.02
CA VAL A 114 10.99 15.01 -7.89
C VAL A 114 11.45 14.45 -9.24
N LYS A 115 12.59 13.80 -9.25
CA LYS A 115 13.15 13.05 -10.38
C LYS A 115 12.82 11.55 -10.26
N THR A 116 13.03 10.97 -9.09
CA THR A 116 12.81 9.55 -8.83
C THR A 116 12.13 9.37 -7.47
N VAL A 117 11.07 8.56 -7.44
CA VAL A 117 10.39 8.15 -6.21
C VAL A 117 10.91 6.77 -5.80
N TRP A 118 11.56 6.69 -4.65
CA TRP A 118 12.00 5.43 -4.08
C TRP A 118 10.91 4.89 -3.17
N THR A 119 10.54 3.63 -3.38
CA THR A 119 9.42 3.02 -2.68
C THR A 119 9.75 1.61 -2.24
N ARG A 120 8.97 1.07 -1.32
CA ARG A 120 8.89 -0.36 -1.02
C ARG A 120 7.49 -0.88 -1.27
N VAL A 121 7.40 -2.12 -1.72
CA VAL A 121 6.10 -2.80 -1.91
C VAL A 121 5.48 -3.07 -0.54
N VAL A 122 4.19 -2.74 -0.39
CA VAL A 122 3.45 -2.84 0.88
C VAL A 122 2.13 -3.61 0.76
N GLY A 123 1.70 -3.97 -0.42
CA GLY A 123 0.42 -4.66 -0.64
C GLY A 123 0.42 -6.13 -0.17
N ASN A 124 1.53 -6.84 -0.37
CA ASN A 124 1.75 -8.21 0.08
C ASN A 124 3.20 -8.32 0.54
N VAL A 125 3.39 -8.56 1.82
CA VAL A 125 4.70 -8.48 2.47
C VAL A 125 5.08 -9.79 3.15
N ALA A 126 6.37 -10.06 3.18
CA ALA A 126 6.96 -11.09 3.99
C ALA A 126 7.21 -10.57 5.40
N VAL A 127 6.76 -11.31 6.41
CA VAL A 127 6.98 -11.03 7.82
C VAL A 127 7.84 -12.13 8.41
N ASP A 128 9.01 -11.75 8.91
CA ASP A 128 9.91 -12.65 9.63
C ASP A 128 9.30 -13.05 10.98
N LEU A 129 9.23 -14.35 11.24
CA LEU A 129 8.82 -14.91 12.52
C LEU A 129 10.01 -15.55 13.22
N THR A 130 10.14 -15.30 14.52
CA THR A 130 11.02 -16.06 15.41
C THR A 130 10.17 -16.72 16.48
N LEU A 131 10.02 -18.04 16.37
CA LEU A 131 9.12 -18.83 17.19
C LEU A 131 9.92 -19.69 18.17
N HIS A 132 9.53 -19.66 19.43
CA HIS A 132 10.06 -20.56 20.44
C HIS A 132 8.99 -21.57 20.90
N PRO A 133 9.42 -22.79 21.28
CA PRO A 133 8.46 -23.83 21.61
C PRO A 133 7.71 -23.53 22.92
N LYS A 134 6.52 -24.09 23.03
CA LYS A 134 5.59 -23.93 24.17
C LYS A 134 6.16 -24.36 25.52
N ASP A 135 7.15 -25.26 25.52
CA ASP A 135 7.80 -25.76 26.73
C ASP A 135 8.90 -24.84 27.29
N GLY A 136 9.10 -23.68 26.66
CA GLY A 136 10.06 -22.66 27.09
C GLY A 136 11.52 -23.01 26.85
N ARG A 137 11.83 -24.04 26.06
CA ARG A 137 13.20 -24.39 25.68
C ARG A 137 13.71 -23.47 24.57
N HIS A 138 14.54 -22.52 24.91
CA HIS A 138 15.13 -21.57 23.96
C HIS A 138 16.07 -22.18 22.91
N ASP A 139 16.61 -23.36 23.19
CA ASP A 139 17.49 -24.12 22.30
C ASP A 139 16.80 -24.71 21.06
N SER A 140 15.47 -24.66 21.01
CA SER A 140 14.63 -25.11 19.88
C SER A 140 13.95 -23.93 19.15
N THR A 141 14.38 -22.70 19.40
CA THR A 141 13.86 -21.52 18.69
C THR A 141 14.24 -21.61 17.21
N TYR A 142 13.27 -21.33 16.33
CA TYR A 142 13.48 -21.31 14.89
C TYR A 142 12.93 -20.06 14.25
N SER A 143 13.45 -19.73 13.07
CA SER A 143 12.96 -18.62 12.25
C SER A 143 12.26 -19.18 11.02
N THR A 144 11.15 -18.55 10.67
CA THR A 144 10.39 -18.80 9.46
C THR A 144 9.85 -17.49 8.93
N GLU A 145 9.18 -17.50 7.80
CA GLU A 145 8.58 -16.34 7.17
C GLU A 145 7.13 -16.65 6.80
N VAL A 146 6.25 -15.68 6.94
CA VAL A 146 4.89 -15.76 6.42
C VAL A 146 4.64 -14.60 5.46
N ARG A 147 3.94 -14.88 4.37
CA ARG A 147 3.55 -13.88 3.38
C ARG A 147 2.08 -13.55 3.56
N VAL A 148 1.80 -12.28 3.83
CA VAL A 148 0.46 -11.80 4.20
C VAL A 148 0.15 -10.46 3.53
N PRO A 149 -1.14 -10.07 3.42
CA PRO A 149 -1.52 -8.71 3.04
C PRO A 149 -0.84 -7.67 3.93
N GLY A 150 -0.41 -6.55 3.36
CA GLY A 150 0.30 -5.52 4.13
C GLY A 150 -0.50 -4.91 5.27
N ASP A 151 -1.83 -4.89 5.15
CA ASP A 151 -2.75 -4.38 6.18
C ASP A 151 -3.17 -5.45 7.20
N GLU A 152 -2.68 -6.69 7.09
CA GLU A 152 -2.92 -7.74 8.09
C GLU A 152 -2.38 -7.34 9.45
N LEU A 153 -3.22 -7.42 10.48
CA LEU A 153 -2.86 -6.96 11.83
C LEU A 153 -2.28 -8.08 12.68
N PHE A 154 -1.09 -7.84 13.20
CA PHE A 154 -0.48 -8.66 14.25
C PHE A 154 -0.74 -8.00 15.60
N THR A 155 -1.30 -8.77 16.56
CA THR A 155 -1.67 -8.26 17.88
C THR A 155 -1.00 -9.08 18.98
N VAL A 156 -0.25 -8.42 19.86
CA VAL A 156 0.43 -9.05 20.99
C VAL A 156 -0.58 -9.71 21.93
N GLY A 157 -0.34 -10.98 22.28
CA GLY A 157 -1.19 -11.81 23.12
C GLY A 157 -2.26 -12.59 22.36
N GLN A 158 -2.42 -12.38 21.04
CA GLN A 158 -3.35 -13.15 20.21
C GLN A 158 -2.65 -14.32 19.52
N VAL A 159 -3.41 -15.40 19.31
CA VAL A 159 -2.99 -16.54 18.48
C VAL A 159 -3.30 -16.20 17.03
N GLN A 160 -2.34 -16.45 16.17
CA GLN A 160 -2.47 -16.28 14.72
C GLN A 160 -2.08 -17.58 14.02
N GLU A 161 -2.71 -17.81 12.85
CA GLU A 161 -2.52 -19.00 12.02
C GLU A 161 -2.29 -18.59 10.57
N TYR A 162 -1.14 -18.99 10.01
CA TYR A 162 -0.77 -18.74 8.61
C TYR A 162 -0.18 -20.03 8.02
N GLY A 163 -0.96 -20.72 7.15
CA GLY A 163 -0.56 -22.00 6.60
C GLY A 163 -0.38 -23.04 7.70
N ASP A 164 0.84 -23.55 7.87
CA ASP A 164 1.17 -24.55 8.90
C ASP A 164 1.67 -23.92 10.22
N ALA A 165 1.83 -22.61 10.27
CA ALA A 165 2.31 -21.89 11.46
C ALA A 165 1.12 -21.40 12.30
N GLU A 166 1.00 -21.92 13.53
CA GLU A 166 0.07 -21.46 14.56
C GLU A 166 0.89 -20.98 15.76
N PHE A 167 0.75 -19.71 16.15
CA PHE A 167 1.57 -19.14 17.22
C PHE A 167 0.86 -18.00 17.96
N THR A 168 1.22 -17.83 19.24
CA THR A 168 0.84 -16.66 20.02
C THR A 168 1.86 -15.55 19.80
N VAL A 169 1.43 -14.37 19.38
CA VAL A 169 2.31 -13.19 19.25
C VAL A 169 2.74 -12.73 20.63
N GLU A 170 4.03 -12.64 20.90
CA GLU A 170 4.60 -12.18 22.17
C GLU A 170 5.31 -10.83 22.05
N GLY A 171 5.71 -10.46 20.84
CA GLY A 171 6.31 -9.16 20.59
C GLY A 171 6.46 -8.87 19.12
N ILE A 172 6.41 -7.61 18.78
CA ILE A 172 6.53 -7.11 17.41
C ILE A 172 7.68 -6.11 17.38
N VAL A 173 8.58 -6.25 16.42
CA VAL A 173 9.61 -5.26 16.11
C VAL A 173 9.19 -4.53 14.85
N LEU A 174 9.07 -3.22 14.95
CA LEU A 174 8.71 -2.36 13.84
C LEU A 174 9.94 -2.03 12.97
N ARG A 175 9.70 -1.70 11.72
CA ARG A 175 10.73 -1.19 10.80
C ARG A 175 11.28 0.14 11.29
N ASP A 176 12.52 0.45 10.92
CA ASP A 176 13.22 1.66 11.34
C ASP A 176 12.56 2.95 10.86
N ASP A 177 11.85 2.90 9.73
CA ASP A 177 11.16 4.02 9.11
C ASP A 177 9.77 4.31 9.72
N ILE A 178 9.35 3.58 10.77
CA ILE A 178 8.04 3.72 11.40
C ILE A 178 8.16 4.41 12.76
N GLU A 179 7.83 5.70 12.81
CA GLU A 179 7.97 6.53 14.01
C GLU A 179 6.68 6.71 14.82
N ARG A 180 5.51 6.46 14.23
CA ARG A 180 4.19 6.79 14.81
C ARG A 180 3.88 6.12 16.17
N TYR A 181 4.57 5.06 16.54
CA TYR A 181 4.37 4.35 17.81
C TYR A 181 5.23 4.89 18.95
N GLY A 182 6.19 5.79 18.68
CA GLY A 182 7.09 6.33 19.68
C GLY A 182 8.08 5.32 20.26
N GLN A 183 8.01 4.06 19.83
CA GLN A 183 8.90 2.96 20.23
C GLN A 183 8.97 1.93 19.11
N ARG A 184 10.11 1.25 18.98
CA ARG A 184 10.34 0.27 17.93
C ARG A 184 9.84 -1.14 18.29
N LYS A 185 9.64 -1.41 19.56
CA LYS A 185 9.18 -2.71 20.06
C LYS A 185 7.82 -2.58 20.72
N LEU A 186 6.89 -3.41 20.31
CA LEU A 186 5.55 -3.55 20.87
C LEU A 186 5.51 -4.92 21.59
N ASP A 187 5.34 -4.93 22.91
CA ASP A 187 5.35 -6.15 23.73
C ASP A 187 4.31 -6.15 24.87
N TYR A 188 3.42 -5.16 24.89
CA TYR A 188 2.27 -5.15 25.81
C TYR A 188 1.06 -5.82 25.16
N ALA A 189 0.34 -6.61 25.94
CA ALA A 189 -0.88 -7.28 25.46
C ALA A 189 -1.87 -6.28 24.87
N GLY A 190 -2.29 -6.50 23.63
CA GLY A 190 -3.15 -5.62 22.86
C GLY A 190 -2.43 -4.62 21.96
N ASP A 191 -1.10 -4.48 22.07
CA ASP A 191 -0.32 -3.73 21.08
C ASP A 191 -0.49 -4.39 19.70
N GLN A 192 -0.59 -3.56 18.65
CA GLN A 192 -0.81 -4.08 17.30
C GLN A 192 -0.12 -3.24 16.24
N ALA A 193 0.24 -3.89 15.14
CA ALA A 193 0.77 -3.23 13.96
C ALA A 193 0.36 -4.00 12.68
N PRO A 194 0.16 -3.30 11.54
CA PRO A 194 -0.04 -3.96 10.25
C PRO A 194 1.28 -4.54 9.73
N ALA A 195 1.19 -5.66 9.03
CA ALA A 195 2.32 -6.42 8.51
C ALA A 195 3.34 -5.58 7.75
N LYS A 196 2.89 -4.61 6.96
CA LYS A 196 3.75 -3.69 6.19
C LYS A 196 4.69 -2.83 7.03
N GLU A 197 4.42 -2.68 8.32
CA GLU A 197 5.23 -1.90 9.26
C GLU A 197 6.13 -2.77 10.14
N ILE A 198 5.96 -4.09 10.05
CA ILE A 198 6.67 -5.05 10.89
C ILE A 198 7.97 -5.45 10.21
N GLU A 199 9.05 -5.44 10.98
CA GLU A 199 10.31 -6.08 10.61
C GLU A 199 10.31 -7.54 11.05
N ARG A 200 9.88 -7.81 12.30
CA ARG A 200 9.92 -9.15 12.89
C ARG A 200 8.86 -9.36 13.97
N VAL A 201 8.28 -10.55 14.00
CA VAL A 201 7.41 -11.00 15.08
C VAL A 201 8.13 -12.07 15.90
N TYR A 202 8.07 -11.93 17.21
CA TYR A 202 8.45 -12.97 18.17
C TYR A 202 7.18 -13.63 18.70
N GLY A 203 7.17 -14.95 18.70
CA GLY A 203 5.99 -15.68 19.12
C GLY A 203 6.31 -17.02 19.76
N ARG A 204 5.30 -17.55 20.45
CA ARG A 204 5.32 -18.89 21.00
C ARG A 204 4.58 -19.82 20.06
N ASP A 205 5.26 -20.86 19.61
CA ASP A 205 4.71 -21.90 18.74
C ASP A 205 3.55 -22.63 19.44
N GLU A 206 2.38 -22.62 18.85
CA GLU A 206 1.18 -23.33 19.30
C GLU A 206 0.87 -24.53 18.39
N SER A 207 1.65 -24.75 17.33
CA SER A 207 1.46 -25.87 16.42
C SER A 207 1.42 -27.17 17.22
N LYS A 208 0.41 -27.97 16.99
CA LYS A 208 0.30 -29.28 17.63
C LYS A 208 1.47 -30.12 17.15
N VAL A 209 2.39 -30.45 18.04
CA VAL A 209 3.39 -31.48 17.78
C VAL A 209 2.60 -32.74 17.39
N SER A 210 2.55 -33.03 16.09
CA SER A 210 2.04 -34.31 15.63
C SER A 210 3.00 -35.38 16.20
N ASN A 211 2.65 -35.92 17.35
CA ASN A 211 3.28 -37.12 17.85
C ASN A 211 2.97 -38.29 16.89
N ALA A 212 3.64 -38.29 15.74
CA ALA A 212 3.76 -39.44 14.88
C ALA A 212 4.74 -40.45 15.52
N TRP A 213 4.40 -40.88 16.76
CA TRP A 213 4.88 -42.11 17.36
C TRP A 213 3.73 -43.06 17.45
N SER A 214 3.31 -43.63 16.32
CA SER A 214 2.69 -44.97 16.29
C SER A 214 3.70 -45.88 15.63
N GLY A 215 4.71 -46.22 16.38
CA GLY A 215 5.50 -47.41 16.15
C GLY A 215 4.71 -48.66 16.56
N TRP A 216 4.91 -49.67 15.83
CA TRP A 216 4.59 -51.12 15.94
C TRP A 216 3.38 -51.56 15.18
#